data_249264165e19647184975e6e335caf05
#
_entry.id   249264165e19647184975e6e335caf05
#
_cell.length_a   1.000
_cell.length_b   1.000
_cell.length_c   1.000
_cell.angle_alpha   90.00
_cell.angle_beta   90.00
_cell.angle_gamma   90.00
#
_symmetry.space_group_name_H-M   'P 1'
#
loop_
_entity.id
_entity.type
_entity.pdbx_description
1 polymer ?
#
loop_
_entity_poly.entity_id
_entity_poly.type
_entity_poly.pdbx_seq_one_letter_code
_entity_poly.pdbx_strand_id
1 'polypeptide(L)'
;VLVRWLGSQNGLFLMATINILVGLAFWISSRHERRAEGAAIAVAIAILITAFVMAKPNQVILSAGLFADEKKPILVFREDVTATVTLRQLAPDYLSLELNGVNVAGTRNDLIGTQKLQGHLPLLLHPNPHSVLHIGFGSGGTAYAVSLHPVSDIRIAEISPEVLDVSDHWLRAVNHGVLHNPRVHAEINDGRNFVMASPRHFDAILSDSIHPRYAGNGSLYTKDYFEMCRKRLEPGGVVSMWLPMYSLTTRNFMMILRAFHDVFPNSTVWYVPNVPNPFTIVIGRTETGPISLARLRRNVTPVVARELESIGIRSEYDLASTLVLDGPGIGALTASVEPHIDDLPAVEYESGRILGADIWWERTFALISRAATPLSRAFTDVGDPAALQYAERLRQRRAREHLELLAKGMRY
;
A
#
# COMPACT_ATOMS: atom_id res chain seq x y z
N VAL A 1 -17.32 -15.45 11.67
CA VAL A 1 -18.00 -15.18 12.96
C VAL A 1 -17.16 -15.63 14.14
N LEU A 2 -16.67 -16.90 14.19
CA LEU A 2 -15.92 -17.44 15.35
C LEU A 2 -14.59 -16.70 15.61
N VAL A 3 -13.83 -16.32 14.57
CA VAL A 3 -12.54 -15.63 14.72
C VAL A 3 -12.67 -14.32 15.48
N ARG A 4 -13.74 -13.56 15.24
CA ARG A 4 -13.98 -12.28 15.94
C ARG A 4 -14.20 -12.45 17.45
N TRP A 5 -14.75 -13.60 17.89
CA TRP A 5 -15.11 -13.84 19.30
C TRP A 5 -14.05 -14.63 20.05
N LEU A 6 -13.43 -15.58 19.38
CA LEU A 6 -12.50 -16.55 19.99
C LEU A 6 -11.04 -16.29 19.60
N GLY A 7 -10.80 -15.57 18.52
CA GLY A 7 -9.50 -15.53 17.83
C GLY A 7 -9.24 -16.83 17.06
N SER A 8 -8.25 -16.80 16.18
CA SER A 8 -7.89 -17.93 15.32
C SER A 8 -7.40 -19.13 16.10
N GLN A 9 -6.57 -18.92 17.13
CA GLN A 9 -6.00 -20.00 17.96
C GLN A 9 -7.11 -20.77 18.71
N ASN A 10 -7.99 -20.08 19.43
CA ASN A 10 -9.07 -20.72 20.16
C ASN A 10 -10.11 -21.34 19.22
N GLY A 11 -10.32 -20.74 18.05
CA GLY A 11 -11.13 -21.32 16.98
C GLY A 11 -10.61 -22.67 16.50
N LEU A 12 -9.30 -22.77 16.27
CA LEU A 12 -8.63 -24.04 15.91
C LEU A 12 -8.76 -25.09 17.02
N PHE A 13 -8.57 -24.72 18.29
CA PHE A 13 -8.76 -25.64 19.42
C PHE A 13 -10.21 -26.10 19.53
N LEU A 14 -11.19 -25.22 19.34
CA LEU A 14 -12.60 -25.60 19.32
C LEU A 14 -12.91 -26.59 18.21
N MET A 15 -12.44 -26.34 16.98
CA MET A 15 -12.65 -27.26 15.85
C MET A 15 -11.97 -28.63 16.09
N ALA A 16 -10.77 -28.64 16.63
CA ALA A 16 -10.07 -29.87 17.00
C ALA A 16 -10.84 -30.64 18.08
N THR A 17 -11.38 -29.94 19.09
CA THR A 17 -12.22 -30.52 20.15
C THR A 17 -13.46 -31.18 19.58
N ILE A 18 -14.19 -30.48 18.69
CA ILE A 18 -15.40 -31.00 18.03
C ILE A 18 -15.05 -32.26 17.23
N ASN A 19 -13.97 -32.27 16.45
CA ASN A 19 -13.55 -33.44 15.67
C ASN A 19 -13.23 -34.64 16.57
N ILE A 20 -12.56 -34.43 17.71
CA ILE A 20 -12.31 -35.49 18.68
C ILE A 20 -13.59 -36.02 19.30
N LEU A 21 -14.53 -35.16 19.68
CA LEU A 21 -15.82 -35.57 20.24
C LEU A 21 -16.66 -36.37 19.25
N VAL A 22 -16.67 -35.96 17.97
CA VAL A 22 -17.35 -36.74 16.91
C VAL A 22 -16.70 -38.10 16.74
N GLY A 23 -15.36 -38.18 16.69
CA GLY A 23 -14.61 -39.43 16.62
C GLY A 23 -14.89 -40.34 17.81
N LEU A 24 -14.96 -39.78 19.02
CA LEU A 24 -15.31 -40.52 20.24
C LEU A 24 -16.77 -41.07 20.19
N ALA A 25 -17.70 -40.26 19.73
CA ALA A 25 -19.11 -40.69 19.58
C ALA A 25 -19.24 -41.86 18.59
N PHE A 26 -18.58 -41.81 17.45
CA PHE A 26 -18.51 -42.91 16.49
C PHE A 26 -17.85 -44.15 17.08
N TRP A 27 -16.76 -44.00 17.84
CA TRP A 27 -16.05 -45.09 18.49
C TRP A 27 -16.95 -45.79 19.55
N ILE A 28 -17.66 -45.02 20.40
CA ILE A 28 -18.58 -45.55 21.41
C ILE A 28 -19.75 -46.29 20.74
N SER A 29 -20.25 -45.76 19.61
CA SER A 29 -21.36 -46.37 18.87
C SER A 29 -20.95 -47.63 18.11
N SER A 30 -19.67 -47.86 17.87
CA SER A 30 -19.18 -49.02 17.17
C SER A 30 -19.11 -50.25 18.16
N ARG A 31 -19.89 -51.34 17.85
CA ARG A 31 -19.97 -52.55 18.68
C ARG A 31 -18.73 -53.49 18.62
N HIS A 32 -17.61 -53.06 18.03
CA HIS A 32 -16.40 -53.86 17.89
C HIS A 32 -15.36 -53.48 18.95
N GLU A 33 -14.65 -54.52 19.48
CA GLU A 33 -13.51 -54.30 20.39
C GLU A 33 -12.32 -53.66 19.65
N ARG A 34 -12.34 -52.36 19.55
CA ARG A 34 -11.28 -51.56 18.88
C ARG A 34 -10.42 -50.84 19.94
N ARG A 35 -9.70 -51.58 20.75
CA ARG A 35 -8.83 -51.02 21.81
C ARG A 35 -7.77 -50.08 21.27
N ALA A 36 -7.20 -50.38 20.07
CA ALA A 36 -6.23 -49.50 19.42
C ALA A 36 -6.81 -48.14 19.01
N GLU A 37 -8.04 -48.11 18.55
CA GLU A 37 -8.72 -46.84 18.17
C GLU A 37 -9.04 -45.99 19.40
N GLY A 38 -9.46 -46.61 20.49
CA GLY A 38 -9.69 -45.93 21.76
C GLY A 38 -8.41 -45.32 22.34
N ALA A 39 -7.29 -46.05 22.24
CA ALA A 39 -5.98 -45.53 22.62
C ALA A 39 -5.58 -44.33 21.76
N ALA A 40 -5.79 -44.37 20.44
CA ALA A 40 -5.49 -43.27 19.54
C ALA A 40 -6.31 -42.01 19.88
N ILE A 41 -7.61 -42.17 20.18
CA ILE A 41 -8.49 -41.05 20.60
C ILE A 41 -7.99 -40.48 21.94
N ALA A 42 -7.66 -41.32 22.92
CA ALA A 42 -7.11 -40.85 24.21
C ALA A 42 -5.80 -40.08 24.06
N VAL A 43 -4.92 -40.52 23.18
CA VAL A 43 -3.68 -39.83 22.85
C VAL A 43 -3.99 -38.48 22.17
N ALA A 44 -4.91 -38.43 21.22
CA ALA A 44 -5.29 -37.19 20.56
C ALA A 44 -5.86 -36.17 21.55
N ILE A 45 -6.72 -36.61 22.48
CA ILE A 45 -7.25 -35.77 23.57
C ILE A 45 -6.12 -35.25 24.45
N ALA A 46 -5.19 -36.12 24.87
CA ALA A 46 -4.05 -35.73 25.71
C ALA A 46 -3.17 -34.67 24.98
N ILE A 47 -2.88 -34.87 23.70
CA ILE A 47 -2.13 -33.91 22.89
C ILE A 47 -2.87 -32.57 22.81
N LEU A 48 -4.18 -32.58 22.55
CA LEU A 48 -4.98 -31.35 22.46
C LEU A 48 -5.01 -30.60 23.80
N ILE A 49 -5.24 -31.30 24.92
CA ILE A 49 -5.22 -30.71 26.26
C ILE A 49 -3.83 -30.12 26.55
N THR A 50 -2.77 -30.86 26.27
CA THR A 50 -1.40 -30.39 26.49
C THR A 50 -1.12 -29.15 25.64
N ALA A 51 -1.49 -29.15 24.35
CA ALA A 51 -1.33 -28.01 23.46
C ALA A 51 -2.11 -26.79 23.96
N PHE A 52 -3.36 -26.99 24.41
CA PHE A 52 -4.20 -25.92 24.94
C PHE A 52 -3.63 -25.31 26.24
N VAL A 53 -3.18 -26.15 27.17
CA VAL A 53 -2.61 -25.71 28.48
C VAL A 53 -1.26 -25.03 28.31
N MET A 54 -0.42 -25.52 27.38
CA MET A 54 0.93 -24.99 27.18
C MET A 54 0.98 -23.83 26.19
N ALA A 55 -0.02 -23.66 25.33
CA ALA A 55 -0.01 -22.62 24.34
C ALA A 55 -0.19 -21.23 24.99
N LYS A 56 0.82 -20.38 24.83
CA LYS A 56 0.64 -18.96 25.14
C LYS A 56 -0.40 -18.35 24.22
N PRO A 57 -1.10 -17.25 24.62
CA PRO A 57 -2.04 -16.55 23.75
C PRO A 57 -1.40 -16.26 22.37
N ASN A 58 -2.09 -16.65 21.31
CA ASN A 58 -1.70 -16.47 19.91
C ASN A 58 -0.37 -17.11 19.48
N GLN A 59 0.26 -17.94 20.31
CA GLN A 59 1.55 -18.56 20.01
C GLN A 59 1.51 -19.40 18.71
N VAL A 60 0.43 -20.15 18.49
CA VAL A 60 0.27 -21.00 17.30
C VAL A 60 0.26 -20.12 16.03
N ILE A 61 -0.43 -19.00 16.08
CA ILE A 61 -0.51 -18.06 14.95
C ILE A 61 0.84 -17.36 14.77
N LEU A 62 1.48 -16.92 15.85
CA LEU A 62 2.76 -16.22 15.82
C LEU A 62 3.91 -17.12 15.35
N SER A 63 3.84 -18.45 15.67
CA SER A 63 4.86 -19.42 15.24
C SER A 63 4.68 -19.93 13.81
N ALA A 64 3.57 -19.60 13.13
CA ALA A 64 3.29 -20.05 11.77
C ALA A 64 4.18 -19.44 10.67
N GLY A 65 5.27 -18.77 11.05
CA GLY A 65 6.26 -18.20 10.11
C GLY A 65 5.83 -16.92 9.39
N LEU A 66 4.59 -16.46 9.61
CA LEU A 66 4.08 -15.19 9.07
C LEU A 66 4.69 -13.97 9.78
N PHE A 67 5.18 -14.16 11.01
CA PHE A 67 5.72 -13.11 11.88
C PHE A 67 7.22 -13.37 12.12
N ALA A 68 8.01 -13.17 11.08
CA ALA A 68 9.39 -13.67 10.98
C ALA A 68 10.40 -13.12 12.01
N ASP A 69 10.11 -12.06 12.75
CA ASP A 69 11.02 -11.51 13.74
C ASP A 69 10.45 -11.65 15.17
N GLU A 70 10.57 -12.85 15.73
CA GLU A 70 10.11 -13.17 17.09
C GLU A 70 10.81 -12.37 18.21
N LYS A 71 11.94 -11.73 17.90
CA LYS A 71 12.76 -10.99 18.90
C LYS A 71 12.24 -9.59 19.17
N LYS A 72 11.36 -9.05 18.33
CA LYS A 72 10.85 -7.69 18.48
C LYS A 72 9.48 -7.70 19.16
N PRO A 73 9.24 -6.82 20.16
CA PRO A 73 8.01 -6.83 20.92
C PRO A 73 6.81 -6.49 20.04
N ILE A 74 5.76 -7.29 20.16
CA ILE A 74 4.44 -6.99 19.62
C ILE A 74 3.70 -6.17 20.69
N LEU A 75 3.37 -4.94 20.37
CA LEU A 75 2.63 -4.03 21.27
C LEU A 75 1.14 -4.27 21.20
N VAL A 76 0.63 -4.59 20.00
CA VAL A 76 -0.78 -4.86 19.74
C VAL A 76 -0.90 -6.07 18.85
N PHE A 77 -1.84 -6.95 19.19
CA PHE A 77 -2.29 -8.05 18.36
C PHE A 77 -3.82 -8.04 18.32
N ARG A 78 -4.39 -7.91 17.13
CA ARG A 78 -5.83 -7.91 16.88
C ARG A 78 -6.12 -8.83 15.71
N GLU A 79 -7.25 -9.50 15.78
CA GLU A 79 -7.73 -10.35 14.68
C GLU A 79 -9.17 -9.94 14.32
N ASP A 80 -9.40 -9.71 13.04
CA ASP A 80 -10.74 -9.58 12.50
C ASP A 80 -10.99 -10.63 11.40
N VAL A 81 -12.09 -10.50 10.68
CA VAL A 81 -12.47 -11.46 9.63
C VAL A 81 -11.63 -11.32 8.36
N THR A 82 -10.90 -10.24 8.22
CA THR A 82 -10.13 -9.87 7.03
C THR A 82 -8.64 -10.02 7.24
N ALA A 83 -8.14 -9.70 8.43
CA ALA A 83 -6.71 -9.68 8.71
C ALA A 83 -6.37 -9.94 10.19
N THR A 84 -5.14 -10.36 10.41
CA THR A 84 -4.46 -10.24 11.70
C THR A 84 -3.64 -8.95 11.67
N VAL A 85 -3.99 -8.01 12.52
CA VAL A 85 -3.32 -6.70 12.65
C VAL A 85 -2.35 -6.76 13.82
N THR A 86 -1.08 -6.48 13.58
CA THR A 86 -0.07 -6.37 14.64
C THR A 86 0.62 -5.02 14.57
N LEU A 87 0.97 -4.50 15.75
CA LEU A 87 1.86 -3.36 15.88
C LEU A 87 3.13 -3.83 16.57
N ARG A 88 4.27 -3.70 15.90
CA ARG A 88 5.57 -4.06 16.44
C ARG A 88 6.44 -2.83 16.67
N GLN A 89 7.24 -2.88 17.71
CA GLN A 89 8.31 -1.91 17.92
C GLN A 89 9.63 -2.48 17.39
N LEU A 90 10.04 -2.02 16.21
CA LEU A 90 11.27 -2.49 15.55
C LEU A 90 12.52 -1.73 16.01
N ALA A 91 12.35 -0.46 16.44
CA ALA A 91 13.35 0.37 17.10
C ALA A 91 12.64 1.31 18.09
N PRO A 92 13.37 2.03 18.97
CA PRO A 92 12.77 2.94 19.97
C PRO A 92 11.77 3.97 19.37
N ASP A 93 12.03 4.41 18.15
CA ASP A 93 11.25 5.40 17.38
C ASP A 93 10.54 4.79 16.15
N TYR A 94 10.65 3.46 15.94
CA TYR A 94 10.06 2.80 14.79
C TYR A 94 8.97 1.80 15.19
N LEU A 95 7.73 2.20 14.97
CA LEU A 95 6.55 1.35 15.01
C LEU A 95 6.21 0.85 13.60
N SER A 96 6.03 -0.46 13.48
CA SER A 96 5.62 -1.17 12.25
C SER A 96 4.19 -1.65 12.41
N LEU A 97 3.29 -1.18 11.57
CA LEU A 97 1.95 -1.73 11.43
C LEU A 97 2.00 -2.85 10.39
N GLU A 98 1.57 -4.03 10.79
CA GLU A 98 1.61 -5.22 9.95
C GLU A 98 0.23 -5.84 9.80
N LEU A 99 -0.09 -6.26 8.58
CA LEU A 99 -1.26 -7.06 8.28
C LEU A 99 -0.82 -8.45 7.83
N ASN A 100 -1.30 -9.48 8.52
CA ASN A 100 -0.91 -10.86 8.27
C ASN A 100 0.62 -11.07 8.25
N GLY A 101 1.34 -10.37 9.13
CA GLY A 101 2.80 -10.39 9.23
C GLY A 101 3.55 -9.59 8.16
N VAL A 102 2.85 -8.82 7.34
CA VAL A 102 3.43 -7.95 6.32
C VAL A 102 3.39 -6.51 6.77
N ASN A 103 4.53 -5.81 6.78
CA ASN A 103 4.58 -4.38 7.04
C ASN A 103 3.80 -3.63 5.94
N VAL A 104 2.82 -2.84 6.35
CA VAL A 104 1.99 -2.03 5.46
C VAL A 104 2.13 -0.53 5.71
N ALA A 105 2.55 -0.14 6.93
CA ALA A 105 2.73 1.25 7.32
C ALA A 105 3.59 1.34 8.58
N GLY A 106 3.94 2.54 9.01
CA GLY A 106 4.70 2.74 10.25
C GLY A 106 5.23 4.16 10.39
N THR A 107 6.12 4.34 11.38
CA THR A 107 6.69 5.66 11.73
C THR A 107 8.06 5.90 11.08
N ARG A 108 8.52 5.04 10.17
CA ARG A 108 9.80 5.24 9.48
C ARG A 108 9.71 6.39 8.46
N ASN A 109 10.75 7.22 8.40
CA ASN A 109 10.75 8.47 7.63
C ASN A 109 10.50 8.29 6.12
N ASP A 110 10.97 7.21 5.51
CA ASP A 110 10.74 6.92 4.10
C ASP A 110 9.26 6.60 3.81
N LEU A 111 8.61 5.84 4.71
CA LEU A 111 7.17 5.57 4.64
C LEU A 111 6.36 6.86 4.81
N ILE A 112 6.70 7.67 5.81
CA ILE A 112 6.05 8.96 6.05
C ILE A 112 6.22 9.88 4.84
N GLY A 113 7.43 9.97 4.28
CA GLY A 113 7.70 10.78 3.09
C GLY A 113 6.87 10.36 1.88
N THR A 114 6.74 9.05 1.67
CA THR A 114 5.91 8.49 0.59
C THR A 114 4.43 8.81 0.81
N GLN A 115 3.91 8.60 2.03
CA GLN A 115 2.51 8.91 2.37
C GLN A 115 2.18 10.39 2.21
N LYS A 116 3.09 11.30 2.64
CA LYS A 116 2.93 12.74 2.43
C LYS A 116 2.83 13.07 0.94
N LEU A 117 3.74 12.56 0.12
CA LEU A 117 3.70 12.81 -1.33
C LEU A 117 2.46 12.18 -1.98
N GLN A 118 2.07 10.97 -1.57
CA GLN A 118 0.85 10.29 -2.02
C GLN A 118 -0.40 11.13 -1.76
N GLY A 119 -0.50 11.79 -0.60
CA GLY A 119 -1.63 12.64 -0.25
C GLY A 119 -1.59 14.01 -0.91
N HIS A 120 -0.42 14.65 -0.99
CA HIS A 120 -0.32 16.01 -1.53
C HIS A 120 -0.35 16.07 -3.06
N LEU A 121 0.38 15.18 -3.73
CA LEU A 121 0.65 15.27 -5.16
C LEU A 121 -0.63 15.30 -6.02
N PRO A 122 -1.62 14.39 -5.88
CA PRO A 122 -2.83 14.43 -6.69
C PRO A 122 -3.63 15.72 -6.51
N LEU A 123 -3.65 16.28 -5.29
CA LEU A 123 -4.40 17.50 -4.98
C LEU A 123 -3.68 18.76 -5.47
N LEU A 124 -2.34 18.73 -5.54
CA LEU A 124 -1.56 19.80 -6.16
C LEU A 124 -1.74 19.84 -7.69
N LEU A 125 -1.93 18.67 -8.30
CA LEU A 125 -2.16 18.52 -9.74
C LEU A 125 -3.59 18.86 -10.16
N HIS A 126 -4.58 18.65 -9.28
CA HIS A 126 -5.98 18.96 -9.58
C HIS A 126 -6.25 20.47 -9.57
N PRO A 127 -7.11 20.98 -10.46
CA PRO A 127 -7.42 22.43 -10.51
C PRO A 127 -8.02 22.97 -9.22
N ASN A 128 -8.98 22.28 -8.64
CA ASN A 128 -9.73 22.69 -7.44
C ASN A 128 -10.42 21.47 -6.79
N PRO A 129 -9.72 20.66 -5.99
CA PRO A 129 -10.28 19.43 -5.42
C PRO A 129 -11.22 19.72 -4.25
N HIS A 130 -12.42 19.09 -4.24
CA HIS A 130 -13.43 19.17 -3.19
C HIS A 130 -13.73 17.83 -2.55
N SER A 131 -13.69 16.74 -3.32
CA SER A 131 -14.06 15.39 -2.89
C SER A 131 -12.94 14.41 -3.17
N VAL A 132 -12.58 13.60 -2.15
CA VAL A 132 -11.49 12.63 -2.23
C VAL A 132 -11.97 11.28 -1.74
N LEU A 133 -11.64 10.23 -2.48
CA LEU A 133 -11.70 8.85 -2.01
C LEU A 133 -10.28 8.35 -1.73
N HIS A 134 -10.06 7.85 -0.52
CA HIS A 134 -8.81 7.22 -0.11
C HIS A 134 -9.08 5.74 0.19
N ILE A 135 -8.40 4.84 -0.51
CA ILE A 135 -8.52 3.40 -0.39
C ILE A 135 -7.32 2.86 0.37
N GLY A 136 -7.60 2.22 1.50
CA GLY A 136 -6.61 1.82 2.49
C GLY A 136 -6.23 2.98 3.42
N PHE A 137 -6.29 2.76 4.74
CA PHE A 137 -5.94 3.79 5.72
C PHE A 137 -4.48 3.68 6.17
N GLY A 138 -4.01 2.45 6.41
CA GLY A 138 -2.68 2.20 6.93
C GLY A 138 -2.42 2.98 8.23
N SER A 139 -1.33 3.75 8.30
CA SER A 139 -1.04 4.63 9.45
C SER A 139 -1.89 5.90 9.48
N GLY A 140 -2.60 6.24 8.41
CA GLY A 140 -3.37 7.47 8.25
C GLY A 140 -2.57 8.69 7.80
N GLY A 141 -1.27 8.54 7.52
CA GLY A 141 -0.42 9.66 7.09
C GLY A 141 -0.85 10.27 5.75
N THR A 142 -1.27 9.45 4.79
CA THR A 142 -1.83 9.91 3.51
C THR A 142 -3.14 10.67 3.73
N ALA A 143 -4.05 10.15 4.55
CA ALA A 143 -5.32 10.81 4.88
C ALA A 143 -5.10 12.17 5.59
N TYR A 144 -4.11 12.23 6.48
CA TYR A 144 -3.71 13.49 7.11
C TYR A 144 -3.21 14.49 6.09
N ALA A 145 -2.30 14.10 5.19
CA ALA A 145 -1.80 14.98 4.13
C ALA A 145 -2.94 15.52 3.25
N VAL A 146 -3.92 14.67 2.87
CA VAL A 146 -5.14 15.08 2.14
C VAL A 146 -5.92 16.12 2.93
N SER A 147 -6.07 15.93 4.24
CA SER A 147 -6.88 16.83 5.11
C SER A 147 -6.32 18.26 5.22
N LEU A 148 -5.06 18.46 4.86
CA LEU A 148 -4.42 19.79 4.87
C LEU A 148 -4.76 20.65 3.64
N HIS A 149 -5.41 20.04 2.64
CA HIS A 149 -5.94 20.76 1.48
C HIS A 149 -7.38 21.24 1.71
N PRO A 150 -7.87 22.19 0.89
CA PRO A 150 -9.23 22.72 1.00
C PRO A 150 -10.29 21.74 0.45
N VAL A 151 -10.17 20.46 0.82
CA VAL A 151 -11.11 19.40 0.46
C VAL A 151 -12.24 19.38 1.48
N SER A 152 -13.49 19.30 1.04
CA SER A 152 -14.68 19.33 1.89
C SER A 152 -15.22 17.94 2.27
N ASP A 153 -14.98 16.92 1.46
CA ASP A 153 -15.43 15.53 1.72
C ASP A 153 -14.27 14.56 1.44
N ILE A 154 -13.83 13.85 2.50
CA ILE A 154 -12.76 12.86 2.45
C ILE A 154 -13.36 11.52 2.86
N ARG A 155 -13.54 10.63 1.91
CA ARG A 155 -14.01 9.26 2.14
C ARG A 155 -12.84 8.30 2.22
N ILE A 156 -12.87 7.43 3.22
CA ILE A 156 -11.85 6.39 3.41
C ILE A 156 -12.55 5.04 3.34
N ALA A 157 -12.15 4.18 2.42
CA ALA A 157 -12.55 2.79 2.39
C ALA A 157 -11.42 1.95 2.98
N GLU A 158 -11.64 1.40 4.19
CA GLU A 158 -10.69 0.52 4.88
C GLU A 158 -11.36 -0.82 5.16
N ILE A 159 -10.70 -1.91 4.82
CA ILE A 159 -11.29 -3.26 4.94
C ILE A 159 -11.27 -3.78 6.37
N SER A 160 -10.29 -3.35 7.19
CA SER A 160 -10.09 -3.81 8.56
C SER A 160 -10.45 -2.71 9.58
N PRO A 161 -11.46 -2.91 10.42
CA PRO A 161 -11.74 -1.99 11.53
C PRO A 161 -10.58 -1.90 12.52
N GLU A 162 -9.81 -2.97 12.67
CA GLU A 162 -8.67 -3.01 13.59
C GLU A 162 -7.52 -2.12 13.11
N VAL A 163 -7.36 -1.91 11.80
CA VAL A 163 -6.39 -0.95 11.27
C VAL A 163 -6.74 0.47 11.69
N LEU A 164 -8.02 0.86 11.60
CA LEU A 164 -8.47 2.18 12.04
C LEU A 164 -8.23 2.38 13.54
N ASP A 165 -8.63 1.40 14.37
CA ASP A 165 -8.48 1.46 15.83
C ASP A 165 -7.02 1.56 16.27
N VAL A 166 -6.17 0.66 15.77
CA VAL A 166 -4.74 0.63 16.11
C VAL A 166 -4.05 1.91 15.66
N SER A 167 -4.36 2.40 14.47
CA SER A 167 -3.71 3.60 13.94
C SER A 167 -4.18 4.87 14.64
N ASP A 168 -5.46 4.97 15.01
CA ASP A 168 -5.95 6.11 15.78
C ASP A 168 -5.33 6.19 17.18
N HIS A 169 -5.05 5.05 17.80
CA HIS A 169 -4.46 5.03 19.14
C HIS A 169 -2.93 5.19 19.14
N TRP A 170 -2.24 4.48 18.23
CA TRP A 170 -0.79 4.30 18.34
C TRP A 170 0.02 5.13 17.34
N LEU A 171 -0.60 5.54 16.23
CA LEU A 171 0.10 6.24 15.16
C LEU A 171 -0.30 7.71 15.00
N ARG A 172 -0.78 8.33 16.09
CA ARG A 172 -1.16 9.75 16.10
C ARG A 172 -0.01 10.71 15.78
N ALA A 173 1.21 10.31 16.02
CA ALA A 173 2.38 11.08 15.58
C ALA A 173 2.49 11.19 14.05
N VAL A 174 1.85 10.26 13.31
CA VAL A 174 1.83 10.24 11.85
C VAL A 174 0.53 10.82 11.29
N ASN A 175 -0.62 10.41 11.85
CA ASN A 175 -1.94 10.77 11.32
C ASN A 175 -2.60 11.98 12.00
N HIS A 176 -2.03 12.48 13.08
CA HIS A 176 -2.51 13.66 13.83
C HIS A 176 -4.00 13.59 14.22
N GLY A 177 -4.53 12.37 14.41
CA GLY A 177 -5.93 12.16 14.76
C GLY A 177 -6.90 12.50 13.63
N VAL A 178 -6.51 12.30 12.40
CA VAL A 178 -7.27 12.69 11.19
C VAL A 178 -8.66 12.07 11.13
N LEU A 179 -8.91 10.92 11.75
CA LEU A 179 -10.23 10.30 11.84
C LEU A 179 -11.26 11.15 12.63
N HIS A 180 -10.78 12.06 13.47
CA HIS A 180 -11.64 12.99 14.22
C HIS A 180 -11.92 14.32 13.47
N ASN A 181 -11.37 14.48 12.26
CA ASN A 181 -11.67 15.63 11.42
C ASN A 181 -13.10 15.49 10.86
N PRO A 182 -14.01 16.48 11.02
CA PRO A 182 -15.40 16.38 10.60
C PRO A 182 -15.60 16.21 9.09
N ARG A 183 -14.57 16.44 8.28
CA ARG A 183 -14.58 16.22 6.83
C ARG A 183 -14.20 14.80 6.43
N VAL A 184 -13.72 13.99 7.39
CA VAL A 184 -13.23 12.62 7.16
C VAL A 184 -14.30 11.61 7.57
N HIS A 185 -14.63 10.71 6.66
CA HIS A 185 -15.64 9.67 6.84
C HIS A 185 -15.02 8.32 6.47
N ALA A 186 -14.64 7.54 7.48
CA ALA A 186 -14.12 6.19 7.27
C ALA A 186 -15.28 5.18 7.23
N GLU A 187 -15.25 4.31 6.22
CA GLU A 187 -16.21 3.23 6.01
C GLU A 187 -15.48 1.89 5.96
N ILE A 188 -15.97 0.91 6.73
CA ILE A 188 -15.44 -0.46 6.67
C ILE A 188 -15.98 -1.11 5.41
N ASN A 189 -15.13 -1.16 4.39
CA ASN A 189 -15.49 -1.70 3.07
C ASN A 189 -14.23 -2.13 2.30
N ASP A 190 -14.39 -3.12 1.43
CA ASP A 190 -13.40 -3.41 0.40
C ASP A 190 -13.32 -2.25 -0.60
N GLY A 191 -12.10 -1.75 -0.87
CA GLY A 191 -11.90 -0.56 -1.69
C GLY A 191 -12.39 -0.72 -3.13
N ARG A 192 -12.24 -1.92 -3.72
CA ARG A 192 -12.73 -2.20 -5.08
C ARG A 192 -14.27 -2.25 -5.10
N ASN A 193 -14.88 -2.91 -4.12
CA ASN A 193 -16.33 -2.93 -3.97
C ASN A 193 -16.90 -1.54 -3.75
N PHE A 194 -16.20 -0.71 -2.95
CA PHE A 194 -16.60 0.68 -2.74
C PHE A 194 -16.63 1.47 -4.06
N VAL A 195 -15.55 1.41 -4.87
CA VAL A 195 -15.50 2.08 -6.18
C VAL A 195 -16.58 1.56 -7.12
N MET A 196 -16.81 0.26 -7.15
CA MET A 196 -17.80 -0.39 -8.01
C MET A 196 -19.24 0.04 -7.65
N ALA A 197 -19.59 0.02 -6.37
CA ALA A 197 -20.93 0.23 -5.88
C ALA A 197 -21.28 1.70 -5.61
N SER A 198 -20.28 2.57 -5.40
CA SER A 198 -20.52 3.98 -5.07
C SER A 198 -21.25 4.71 -6.20
N PRO A 199 -22.34 5.44 -5.91
CA PRO A 199 -22.94 6.37 -6.88
C PRO A 199 -22.18 7.69 -6.98
N ARG A 200 -21.21 7.96 -6.10
CA ARG A 200 -20.45 9.20 -6.00
C ARG A 200 -19.36 9.30 -7.05
N HIS A 201 -19.02 10.56 -7.39
CA HIS A 201 -17.82 10.89 -8.15
C HIS A 201 -16.86 11.68 -7.26
N PHE A 202 -15.57 11.64 -7.60
CA PHE A 202 -14.49 12.20 -6.80
C PHE A 202 -13.54 13.02 -7.68
N ASP A 203 -13.02 14.10 -7.12
CA ASP A 203 -11.96 14.88 -7.76
C ASP A 203 -10.62 14.15 -7.70
N ALA A 204 -10.40 13.38 -6.62
CA ALA A 204 -9.25 12.52 -6.54
C ALA A 204 -9.58 11.16 -5.92
N ILE A 205 -8.98 10.09 -6.46
CA ILE A 205 -9.02 8.74 -5.90
C ILE A 205 -7.58 8.33 -5.59
N LEU A 206 -7.28 8.09 -4.31
CA LEU A 206 -5.97 7.65 -3.84
C LEU A 206 -6.04 6.16 -3.49
N SER A 207 -5.31 5.33 -4.22
CA SER A 207 -5.18 3.90 -3.94
C SER A 207 -3.85 3.66 -3.23
N ASP A 208 -3.92 3.53 -1.91
CA ASP A 208 -2.79 3.26 -1.00
C ASP A 208 -2.94 1.86 -0.42
N SER A 209 -3.06 0.89 -1.32
CA SER A 209 -3.36 -0.50 -1.00
C SER A 209 -2.09 -1.31 -0.73
N ILE A 210 -2.29 -2.48 -0.11
CA ILE A 210 -1.23 -3.43 0.19
C ILE A 210 -0.58 -3.90 -1.12
N HIS A 211 0.68 -4.34 -1.01
CA HIS A 211 1.50 -4.83 -2.12
C HIS A 211 0.75 -5.85 -3.02
N PRO A 212 0.77 -5.67 -4.36
CA PRO A 212 -0.04 -6.45 -5.31
C PRO A 212 0.27 -7.96 -5.37
N ARG A 213 1.40 -8.40 -4.81
CA ARG A 213 1.77 -9.82 -4.79
C ARG A 213 0.95 -10.66 -3.80
N TYR A 214 0.29 -10.03 -2.84
CA TYR A 214 -0.49 -10.75 -1.84
C TYR A 214 -1.89 -11.06 -2.35
N ALA A 215 -2.39 -12.25 -2.00
CA ALA A 215 -3.66 -12.77 -2.47
C ALA A 215 -4.81 -11.76 -2.27
N GLY A 216 -5.53 -11.50 -3.34
CA GLY A 216 -6.65 -10.56 -3.40
C GLY A 216 -6.26 -9.11 -3.67
N ASN A 217 -5.02 -8.68 -3.33
CA ASN A 217 -4.61 -7.29 -3.54
C ASN A 217 -4.25 -6.97 -4.99
N GLY A 218 -3.83 -7.97 -5.76
CA GLY A 218 -3.53 -7.82 -7.19
C GLY A 218 -4.69 -7.22 -7.98
N SER A 219 -5.93 -7.48 -7.55
CA SER A 219 -7.15 -6.96 -8.16
C SER A 219 -7.31 -5.43 -8.10
N LEU A 220 -6.58 -4.73 -7.22
CA LEU A 220 -6.52 -3.27 -7.11
C LEU A 220 -5.45 -2.65 -8.04
N TYR A 221 -4.79 -3.47 -8.85
CA TYR A 221 -3.72 -3.08 -9.77
C TYR A 221 -4.00 -3.49 -11.22
N THR A 222 -5.24 -3.91 -11.51
CA THR A 222 -5.67 -4.34 -12.84
C THR A 222 -6.21 -3.19 -13.67
N LYS A 223 -6.18 -3.34 -14.99
CA LYS A 223 -6.82 -2.41 -15.92
C LYS A 223 -8.30 -2.23 -15.61
N ASP A 224 -8.99 -3.34 -15.30
CA ASP A 224 -10.41 -3.35 -14.96
C ASP A 224 -10.72 -2.45 -13.76
N TYR A 225 -9.90 -2.53 -12.71
CA TYR A 225 -10.03 -1.66 -11.55
C TYR A 225 -9.76 -0.17 -11.89
N PHE A 226 -8.76 0.10 -12.70
CA PHE A 226 -8.46 1.48 -13.10
C PHE A 226 -9.58 2.08 -13.97
N GLU A 227 -10.23 1.27 -14.81
CA GLU A 227 -11.43 1.67 -15.55
C GLU A 227 -12.61 1.99 -14.61
N MET A 228 -12.79 1.22 -13.53
CA MET A 228 -13.78 1.55 -12.49
C MET A 228 -13.45 2.88 -11.81
N CYS A 229 -12.19 3.10 -11.42
CA CYS A 229 -11.74 4.38 -10.88
C CYS A 229 -12.03 5.54 -11.84
N ARG A 230 -11.68 5.39 -13.13
CA ARG A 230 -11.93 6.42 -14.15
C ARG A 230 -13.41 6.80 -14.27
N LYS A 231 -14.30 5.81 -14.16
CA LYS A 231 -15.77 6.05 -14.19
C LYS A 231 -16.28 6.80 -12.97
N ARG A 232 -15.52 6.85 -11.89
CA ARG A 232 -15.86 7.54 -10.63
C ARG A 232 -15.13 8.87 -10.45
N LEU A 233 -14.36 9.31 -11.44
CA LEU A 233 -13.74 10.63 -11.42
C LEU A 233 -14.69 11.70 -11.96
N GLU A 234 -14.63 12.86 -11.32
CA GLU A 234 -15.16 14.11 -11.88
C GLU A 234 -14.31 14.57 -13.09
N PRO A 235 -14.83 15.46 -13.95
CA PRO A 235 -14.03 16.09 -15.01
C PRO A 235 -12.80 16.79 -14.44
N GLY A 236 -11.61 16.52 -14.97
CA GLY A 236 -10.35 17.01 -14.43
C GLY A 236 -9.77 16.15 -13.30
N GLY A 237 -10.48 15.09 -12.91
CA GLY A 237 -10.12 14.25 -11.78
C GLY A 237 -8.82 13.48 -11.94
N VAL A 238 -8.27 13.06 -10.80
CA VAL A 238 -6.93 12.46 -10.68
C VAL A 238 -7.00 11.14 -9.91
N VAL A 239 -6.32 10.11 -10.41
CA VAL A 239 -6.07 8.87 -9.64
C VAL A 239 -4.62 8.85 -9.22
N SER A 240 -4.36 8.53 -7.96
CA SER A 240 -3.03 8.26 -7.42
C SER A 240 -2.94 6.81 -6.97
N MET A 241 -1.87 6.13 -7.36
CA MET A 241 -1.60 4.74 -6.98
C MET A 241 -0.19 4.62 -6.43
N TRP A 242 -0.06 4.04 -5.25
CA TRP A 242 1.21 3.55 -4.74
C TRP A 242 1.63 2.31 -5.53
N LEU A 243 2.85 2.31 -6.11
CA LEU A 243 3.37 1.18 -6.87
C LEU A 243 4.77 0.81 -6.38
N PRO A 244 4.91 -0.33 -5.68
CA PRO A 244 6.22 -0.80 -5.21
C PRO A 244 7.04 -1.37 -6.36
N MET A 245 8.37 -1.18 -6.26
CA MET A 245 9.34 -1.83 -7.15
C MET A 245 9.90 -3.11 -6.51
N TYR A 246 9.89 -3.22 -5.18
CA TYR A 246 10.40 -4.39 -4.45
C TYR A 246 9.43 -5.57 -4.55
N SER A 247 9.94 -6.77 -4.41
CA SER A 247 9.16 -8.01 -4.45
C SER A 247 8.25 -8.14 -5.69
N LEU A 248 8.57 -7.45 -6.76
CA LEU A 248 8.00 -7.58 -8.10
C LEU A 248 9.11 -7.82 -9.12
N THR A 249 8.84 -8.61 -10.15
CA THR A 249 9.71 -8.60 -11.32
C THR A 249 9.57 -7.27 -12.06
N THR A 250 10.62 -6.86 -12.78
CA THR A 250 10.52 -5.70 -13.67
C THR A 250 9.36 -5.85 -14.66
N ARG A 251 9.10 -7.09 -15.15
CA ARG A 251 7.96 -7.37 -16.04
C ARG A 251 6.64 -7.09 -15.33
N ASN A 252 6.43 -7.59 -14.11
CA ASN A 252 5.18 -7.39 -13.36
C ASN A 252 4.94 -5.91 -13.04
N PHE A 253 5.99 -5.16 -12.67
CA PHE A 253 5.91 -3.71 -12.52
C PHE A 253 5.44 -3.04 -13.83
N MET A 254 6.02 -3.43 -14.97
CA MET A 254 5.64 -2.89 -16.28
C MET A 254 4.22 -3.28 -16.70
N MET A 255 3.74 -4.49 -16.37
CA MET A 255 2.36 -4.93 -16.64
C MET A 255 1.34 -4.06 -15.90
N ILE A 256 1.60 -3.76 -14.61
CA ILE A 256 0.75 -2.85 -13.82
C ILE A 256 0.80 -1.43 -14.41
N LEU A 257 2.00 -0.94 -14.71
CA LEU A 257 2.17 0.39 -15.27
C LEU A 257 1.49 0.52 -16.65
N ARG A 258 1.55 -0.54 -17.47
CA ARG A 258 0.83 -0.62 -18.74
C ARG A 258 -0.68 -0.59 -18.54
N ALA A 259 -1.21 -1.38 -17.62
CA ALA A 259 -2.63 -1.42 -17.29
C ALA A 259 -3.15 -0.03 -16.88
N PHE A 260 -2.37 0.68 -16.06
CA PHE A 260 -2.70 2.03 -15.63
C PHE A 260 -2.65 3.03 -16.78
N HIS A 261 -1.60 2.98 -17.60
CA HIS A 261 -1.41 3.87 -18.74
C HIS A 261 -2.48 3.70 -19.84
N ASP A 262 -2.91 2.47 -20.09
CA ASP A 262 -3.98 2.19 -21.07
C ASP A 262 -5.30 2.90 -20.69
N VAL A 263 -5.55 3.08 -19.40
CA VAL A 263 -6.73 3.79 -18.88
C VAL A 263 -6.49 5.29 -18.77
N PHE A 264 -5.28 5.68 -18.36
CA PHE A 264 -4.87 7.08 -18.14
C PHE A 264 -3.65 7.43 -19.02
N PRO A 265 -3.85 7.78 -20.32
CA PRO A 265 -2.72 8.09 -21.20
C PRO A 265 -1.85 9.27 -20.74
N ASN A 266 -2.41 10.18 -19.92
CA ASN A 266 -1.68 11.29 -19.29
C ASN A 266 -1.15 10.92 -17.90
N SER A 267 -0.73 9.67 -17.73
CA SER A 267 -0.14 9.18 -16.49
C SER A 267 1.30 9.68 -16.30
N THR A 268 1.73 9.70 -15.05
CA THR A 268 3.09 10.09 -14.66
C THR A 268 3.58 9.20 -13.53
N VAL A 269 4.89 8.93 -13.49
CA VAL A 269 5.56 8.21 -12.41
C VAL A 269 6.43 9.18 -11.62
N TRP A 270 6.28 9.15 -10.30
CA TRP A 270 6.99 10.00 -9.35
C TRP A 270 7.77 9.15 -8.36
N TYR A 271 8.92 9.65 -7.94
CA TYR A 271 9.82 8.97 -7.01
C TYR A 271 10.28 9.93 -5.90
N VAL A 272 10.10 9.52 -4.64
CA VAL A 272 10.49 10.35 -3.48
C VAL A 272 12.02 10.33 -3.34
N PRO A 273 12.70 11.48 -3.45
CA PRO A 273 14.13 11.51 -3.74
C PRO A 273 15.05 11.47 -2.51
N ASN A 274 14.53 11.62 -1.29
CA ASN A 274 15.37 11.95 -0.13
C ASN A 274 16.08 10.77 0.51
N VAL A 275 15.53 9.57 0.32
CA VAL A 275 16.11 8.32 0.80
C VAL A 275 15.88 7.30 -0.31
N PRO A 276 16.87 6.44 -0.66
CA PRO A 276 16.58 5.32 -1.54
C PRO A 276 15.44 4.51 -0.95
N ASN A 277 14.33 4.47 -1.65
CA ASN A 277 13.17 3.68 -1.25
C ASN A 277 12.66 2.89 -2.44
N PRO A 278 12.02 1.74 -2.22
CA PRO A 278 11.55 0.89 -3.31
C PRO A 278 10.14 1.26 -3.79
N PHE A 279 9.70 2.51 -3.62
CA PHE A 279 8.34 2.94 -3.90
C PHE A 279 8.27 4.00 -5.00
N THR A 280 7.25 3.91 -5.83
CA THR A 280 6.85 4.95 -6.78
C THR A 280 5.40 5.34 -6.54
N ILE A 281 5.04 6.55 -6.94
CA ILE A 281 3.66 7.02 -7.00
C ILE A 281 3.32 7.20 -8.48
N VAL A 282 2.25 6.57 -8.91
CA VAL A 282 1.75 6.70 -10.28
C VAL A 282 0.49 7.55 -10.26
N ILE A 283 0.48 8.60 -11.05
CA ILE A 283 -0.65 9.54 -11.15
C ILE A 283 -1.27 9.43 -12.53
N GLY A 284 -2.59 9.21 -12.58
CA GLY A 284 -3.40 9.29 -13.79
C GLY A 284 -4.25 10.54 -13.75
N ARG A 285 -4.24 11.33 -14.83
CA ARG A 285 -5.06 12.54 -14.98
C ARG A 285 -6.04 12.36 -16.12
N THR A 286 -7.27 12.84 -15.93
CA THR A 286 -8.25 12.96 -17.02
C THR A 286 -7.98 14.19 -17.88
N GLU A 287 -7.33 15.22 -17.34
CA GLU A 287 -6.85 16.40 -18.05
C GLU A 287 -5.67 16.04 -18.98
N THR A 288 -5.67 16.60 -20.18
CA THR A 288 -4.61 16.37 -21.17
C THR A 288 -3.51 17.43 -21.11
N GLY A 289 -2.34 17.07 -21.62
CA GLY A 289 -1.21 17.99 -21.77
C GLY A 289 -0.22 18.00 -20.59
N PRO A 290 0.82 18.85 -20.68
CA PRO A 290 1.85 19.01 -19.67
C PRO A 290 1.29 19.51 -18.34
N ILE A 291 2.05 19.32 -17.27
CA ILE A 291 1.72 19.77 -15.91
C ILE A 291 2.09 21.26 -15.78
N SER A 292 1.15 22.10 -15.35
CA SER A 292 1.42 23.52 -15.07
C SER A 292 2.17 23.70 -13.75
N LEU A 293 3.42 24.20 -13.80
CA LEU A 293 4.19 24.57 -12.61
C LEU A 293 3.54 25.74 -11.85
N ALA A 294 2.91 26.67 -12.57
CA ALA A 294 2.16 27.77 -11.96
C ALA A 294 0.97 27.26 -11.14
N ARG A 295 0.28 26.18 -11.60
CA ARG A 295 -0.78 25.53 -10.83
C ARG A 295 -0.21 24.88 -9.57
N LEU A 296 0.86 24.10 -9.68
CA LEU A 296 1.50 23.47 -8.51
C LEU A 296 1.83 24.51 -7.44
N ARG A 297 2.51 25.59 -7.83
CA ARG A 297 2.85 26.69 -6.91
C ARG A 297 1.62 27.33 -6.26
N ARG A 298 0.56 27.60 -7.04
CA ARG A 298 -0.67 28.21 -6.53
C ARG A 298 -1.40 27.32 -5.52
N ASN A 299 -1.38 25.99 -5.70
CA ASN A 299 -2.09 25.03 -4.86
C ASN A 299 -1.33 24.70 -3.57
N VAL A 300 -0.07 25.13 -3.44
CA VAL A 300 0.72 24.96 -2.22
C VAL A 300 0.31 26.04 -1.20
N THR A 301 -0.45 25.64 -0.17
CA THR A 301 -0.74 26.50 0.97
C THR A 301 0.43 26.55 1.95
N PRO A 302 0.51 27.52 2.88
CA PRO A 302 1.60 27.57 3.88
C PRO A 302 1.72 26.30 4.74
N VAL A 303 0.60 25.60 5.01
CA VAL A 303 0.60 24.34 5.75
C VAL A 303 1.20 23.22 4.89
N VAL A 304 0.74 23.10 3.65
CA VAL A 304 1.26 22.11 2.69
C VAL A 304 2.74 22.36 2.41
N ALA A 305 3.19 23.61 2.33
CA ALA A 305 4.60 23.96 2.14
C ALA A 305 5.49 23.40 3.26
N ARG A 306 5.08 23.55 4.53
CA ARG A 306 5.81 22.99 5.69
C ARG A 306 5.90 21.46 5.64
N GLU A 307 4.81 20.80 5.25
CA GLU A 307 4.78 19.35 5.12
C GLU A 307 5.70 18.86 4.00
N LEU A 308 5.69 19.53 2.84
CA LEU A 308 6.59 19.22 1.74
C LEU A 308 8.06 19.51 2.09
N GLU A 309 8.32 20.61 2.81
CA GLU A 309 9.68 20.93 3.27
C GLU A 309 10.24 19.86 4.21
N SER A 310 9.41 19.26 5.06
CA SER A 310 9.82 18.17 5.95
C SER A 310 10.34 16.92 5.20
N ILE A 311 9.98 16.79 3.94
CA ILE A 311 10.45 15.72 3.03
C ILE A 311 11.40 16.26 1.96
N GLY A 312 11.94 17.49 2.14
CA GLY A 312 12.97 18.11 1.30
C GLY A 312 12.46 18.69 -0.02
N ILE A 313 11.19 18.98 -0.12
CA ILE A 313 10.55 19.65 -1.26
C ILE A 313 10.20 21.08 -0.85
N ARG A 314 10.98 22.09 -1.31
CA ARG A 314 10.86 23.49 -0.91
C ARG A 314 10.26 24.39 -1.98
N SER A 315 10.14 23.87 -3.21
CA SER A 315 9.63 24.61 -4.36
C SER A 315 8.91 23.69 -5.34
N GLU A 316 8.17 24.28 -6.26
CA GLU A 316 7.58 23.57 -7.41
C GLU A 316 8.64 22.88 -8.28
N TYR A 317 9.87 23.39 -8.31
CA TYR A 317 10.99 22.78 -9.03
C TYR A 317 11.57 21.57 -8.29
N ASP A 318 11.63 21.63 -6.96
CA ASP A 318 11.98 20.45 -6.16
C ASP A 318 10.95 19.35 -6.37
N LEU A 319 9.66 19.70 -6.36
CA LEU A 319 8.58 18.77 -6.66
C LEU A 319 8.69 18.21 -8.09
N ALA A 320 8.97 19.06 -9.09
CA ALA A 320 9.19 18.63 -10.46
C ALA A 320 10.36 17.63 -10.56
N SER A 321 11.42 17.80 -9.75
CA SER A 321 12.55 16.87 -9.73
C SER A 321 12.21 15.46 -9.26
N THR A 322 11.03 15.23 -8.71
CA THR A 322 10.55 13.90 -8.31
C THR A 322 9.84 13.15 -9.45
N LEU A 323 9.49 13.84 -10.56
CA LEU A 323 8.90 13.20 -11.73
C LEU A 323 9.96 12.38 -12.48
N VAL A 324 9.62 11.13 -12.80
CA VAL A 324 10.48 10.20 -13.55
C VAL A 324 10.00 10.02 -14.97
N LEU A 325 8.73 9.66 -15.16
CA LEU A 325 8.14 9.38 -16.48
C LEU A 325 6.83 10.17 -16.68
N ASP A 326 6.60 10.60 -17.92
CA ASP A 326 5.31 11.08 -18.41
C ASP A 326 4.58 10.00 -19.22
N GLY A 327 3.37 10.27 -19.66
CA GLY A 327 2.54 9.33 -20.42
C GLY A 327 3.26 8.75 -21.66
N PRO A 328 3.81 9.55 -22.57
CA PRO A 328 4.59 9.04 -23.70
C PRO A 328 5.78 8.19 -23.27
N GLY A 329 6.49 8.55 -22.21
CA GLY A 329 7.60 7.77 -21.65
C GLY A 329 7.14 6.41 -21.11
N ILE A 330 6.00 6.39 -20.40
CA ILE A 330 5.38 5.15 -19.90
C ILE A 330 4.95 4.27 -21.07
N GLY A 331 4.25 4.84 -22.06
CA GLY A 331 3.80 4.10 -23.23
C GLY A 331 4.94 3.44 -24.00
N ALA A 332 6.03 4.18 -24.23
CA ALA A 332 7.23 3.64 -24.89
C ALA A 332 7.90 2.52 -24.06
N LEU A 333 8.01 2.71 -22.75
CA LEU A 333 8.66 1.77 -21.85
C LEU A 333 7.88 0.46 -21.70
N THR A 334 6.55 0.52 -21.76
CA THR A 334 5.67 -0.63 -21.51
C THR A 334 5.11 -1.24 -22.80
N ALA A 335 5.53 -0.78 -23.99
CA ALA A 335 4.98 -1.18 -25.29
C ALA A 335 5.08 -2.70 -25.57
N SER A 336 6.06 -3.38 -24.98
CA SER A 336 6.33 -4.82 -25.22
C SER A 336 5.68 -5.74 -24.18
N VAL A 337 4.92 -5.21 -23.20
CA VAL A 337 4.26 -6.03 -22.19
C VAL A 337 2.74 -5.91 -22.27
N GLU A 338 2.05 -6.98 -21.89
CA GLU A 338 0.60 -6.99 -21.75
C GLU A 338 0.18 -6.27 -20.47
N PRO A 339 -1.00 -5.65 -20.44
CA PRO A 339 -1.54 -5.07 -19.21
C PRO A 339 -1.91 -6.16 -18.19
N HIS A 340 -1.78 -5.85 -16.91
CA HIS A 340 -2.34 -6.65 -15.84
C HIS A 340 -3.86 -6.52 -15.81
N ILE A 341 -4.59 -7.64 -15.92
CA ILE A 341 -6.06 -7.71 -16.00
C ILE A 341 -6.62 -8.72 -15.02
N ASP A 342 -7.91 -8.63 -14.72
CA ASP A 342 -8.59 -9.51 -13.76
C ASP A 342 -8.53 -10.99 -14.19
N ASP A 343 -8.72 -11.27 -15.47
CA ASP A 343 -8.75 -12.63 -16.00
C ASP A 343 -7.37 -13.31 -16.03
N LEU A 344 -6.29 -12.54 -15.89
CA LEU A 344 -4.91 -13.05 -15.85
C LEU A 344 -4.12 -12.39 -14.70
N PRO A 345 -4.31 -12.86 -13.45
CA PRO A 345 -3.67 -12.27 -12.26
C PRO A 345 -2.20 -12.70 -12.10
N ALA A 346 -1.40 -12.52 -13.17
CA ALA A 346 0.00 -12.96 -13.26
C ALA A 346 0.86 -12.40 -12.10
N VAL A 347 0.64 -11.14 -11.71
CA VAL A 347 1.41 -10.47 -10.65
C VAL A 347 1.31 -11.20 -9.32
N GLU A 348 0.13 -11.66 -8.97
CA GLU A 348 -0.13 -12.38 -7.71
C GLU A 348 0.50 -13.77 -7.72
N TYR A 349 0.36 -14.51 -8.82
CA TYR A 349 0.85 -15.89 -8.93
C TYR A 349 2.35 -16.01 -9.24
N GLU A 350 2.90 -15.12 -10.04
CA GLU A 350 4.33 -15.14 -10.37
C GLU A 350 5.20 -14.67 -9.20
N SER A 351 4.74 -13.67 -8.43
CA SER A 351 5.51 -13.09 -7.33
C SER A 351 5.82 -14.07 -6.21
N GLY A 352 4.94 -15.05 -5.96
CA GLY A 352 5.16 -16.12 -4.96
C GLY A 352 6.34 -17.07 -5.29
N ARG A 353 6.80 -17.11 -6.54
CA ARG A 353 7.93 -17.94 -6.99
C ARG A 353 9.28 -17.25 -6.86
N ILE A 354 9.29 -15.96 -6.53
CA ILE A 354 10.51 -15.15 -6.50
C ILE A 354 11.03 -15.10 -5.06
N LEU A 355 11.86 -16.07 -4.71
CA LEU A 355 12.63 -16.06 -3.47
C LEU A 355 13.85 -15.14 -3.66
N GLY A 356 14.02 -14.13 -2.77
CA GLY A 356 15.14 -13.18 -2.83
C GLY A 356 14.88 -11.95 -3.70
N ALA A 357 13.68 -11.47 -3.71
CA ALA A 357 13.13 -10.45 -4.62
C ALA A 357 13.71 -9.03 -4.52
N ASP A 358 14.65 -8.73 -3.63
CA ASP A 358 15.26 -7.40 -3.50
C ASP A 358 16.10 -6.99 -4.72
N ILE A 359 16.50 -7.97 -5.53
CA ILE A 359 17.31 -7.75 -6.75
C ILE A 359 16.50 -7.00 -7.83
N TRP A 360 15.17 -7.09 -7.81
CA TRP A 360 14.35 -6.60 -8.92
C TRP A 360 14.10 -5.10 -8.87
N TRP A 361 14.01 -4.50 -7.71
CA TRP A 361 13.75 -3.08 -7.63
C TRP A 361 14.92 -2.24 -8.15
N GLU A 362 16.16 -2.67 -7.95
CA GLU A 362 17.36 -2.04 -8.52
C GLU A 362 17.31 -2.00 -10.04
N ARG A 363 16.93 -3.12 -10.66
CA ARG A 363 16.77 -3.21 -12.12
C ARG A 363 15.63 -2.33 -12.62
N THR A 364 14.49 -2.37 -11.95
CA THR A 364 13.33 -1.55 -12.28
C THR A 364 13.66 -0.08 -12.13
N PHE A 365 14.30 0.32 -11.02
CA PHE A 365 14.72 1.69 -10.80
C PHE A 365 15.73 2.17 -11.85
N ALA A 366 16.72 1.35 -12.19
CA ALA A 366 17.69 1.68 -13.25
C ALA A 366 16.99 1.87 -14.60
N LEU A 367 16.01 1.02 -14.91
CA LEU A 367 15.27 1.09 -16.16
C LEU A 367 14.44 2.36 -16.28
N ILE A 368 13.61 2.69 -15.27
CA ILE A 368 12.79 3.91 -15.28
C ILE A 368 13.66 5.17 -15.24
N SER A 369 14.79 5.15 -14.52
CA SER A 369 15.72 6.29 -14.46
C SER A 369 16.42 6.56 -15.79
N ARG A 370 16.76 5.52 -16.56
CA ARG A 370 17.32 5.66 -17.92
C ARG A 370 16.31 6.19 -18.92
N ALA A 371 15.04 5.80 -18.76
CA ALA A 371 13.93 6.24 -19.59
C ALA A 371 13.33 7.58 -19.14
N ALA A 372 13.95 8.23 -18.14
CA ALA A 372 13.37 9.42 -17.52
C ALA A 372 13.03 10.51 -18.52
N THR A 373 11.81 11.03 -18.43
CA THR A 373 11.29 12.10 -19.27
C THR A 373 12.02 13.42 -18.99
N PRO A 374 12.47 14.18 -20.01
CA PRO A 374 12.96 15.55 -19.80
C PRO A 374 11.88 16.43 -19.14
N LEU A 375 12.23 17.13 -18.05
CA LEU A 375 11.25 17.95 -17.32
C LEU A 375 10.67 19.08 -18.21
N SER A 376 11.44 19.58 -19.19
CA SER A 376 10.96 20.55 -20.18
C SER A 376 9.81 20.05 -21.05
N ARG A 377 9.64 18.73 -21.22
CA ARG A 377 8.51 18.13 -21.92
C ARG A 377 7.32 17.92 -20.99
N ALA A 378 7.59 17.58 -19.73
CA ALA A 378 6.55 17.22 -18.76
C ALA A 378 5.84 18.44 -18.17
N PHE A 379 6.49 19.61 -18.14
CA PHE A 379 5.98 20.80 -17.48
C PHE A 379 5.78 22.00 -18.42
N THR A 380 4.76 22.78 -18.12
CA THR A 380 4.46 24.08 -18.74
C THR A 380 4.41 25.18 -17.69
N ASP A 381 4.20 26.42 -18.12
CA ASP A 381 4.16 27.63 -17.27
C ASP A 381 5.41 27.76 -16.39
N VAL A 382 6.57 27.52 -17.00
CA VAL A 382 7.87 27.56 -16.38
C VAL A 382 8.26 29.00 -16.14
N GLY A 383 8.14 29.48 -14.90
CA GLY A 383 8.51 30.85 -14.55
C GLY A 383 10.03 31.09 -14.58
N ASP A 384 10.81 30.08 -14.22
CA ASP A 384 12.28 30.11 -14.24
C ASP A 384 12.86 28.86 -14.95
N PRO A 385 13.25 28.98 -16.23
CA PRO A 385 13.84 27.88 -16.98
C PRO A 385 15.19 27.38 -16.39
N ALA A 386 15.97 28.23 -15.73
CA ALA A 386 17.23 27.83 -15.12
C ALA A 386 17.00 26.95 -13.88
N ALA A 387 15.96 27.29 -13.09
CA ALA A 387 15.54 26.48 -11.96
C ALA A 387 15.01 25.08 -12.42
N LEU A 388 14.28 25.01 -13.53
CA LEU A 388 13.84 23.73 -14.10
C LEU A 388 15.03 22.89 -14.59
N GLN A 389 16.02 23.50 -15.24
CA GLN A 389 17.25 22.81 -15.62
C GLN A 389 18.05 22.33 -14.41
N TYR A 390 18.07 23.11 -13.33
CA TYR A 390 18.69 22.68 -12.08
C TYR A 390 17.94 21.47 -11.49
N ALA A 391 16.61 21.48 -11.46
CA ALA A 391 15.80 20.36 -11.04
C ALA A 391 16.08 19.09 -11.85
N GLU A 392 16.25 19.20 -13.16
CA GLU A 392 16.65 18.10 -14.06
C GLU A 392 18.01 17.51 -13.64
N ARG A 393 19.02 18.37 -13.45
CA ARG A 393 20.36 17.92 -13.00
C ARG A 393 20.32 17.30 -11.61
N LEU A 394 19.49 17.84 -10.70
CA LEU A 394 19.30 17.32 -9.35
C LEU A 394 18.69 15.91 -9.39
N ARG A 395 17.65 15.69 -10.19
CA ARG A 395 17.04 14.38 -10.42
C ARG A 395 18.06 13.36 -10.93
N GLN A 396 18.81 13.72 -11.96
CA GLN A 396 19.82 12.83 -12.55
C GLN A 396 20.96 12.50 -11.58
N ARG A 397 21.41 13.47 -10.77
CA ARG A 397 22.40 13.26 -9.72
C ARG A 397 21.86 12.27 -8.66
N ARG A 398 20.68 12.53 -8.14
CA ARG A 398 20.03 11.65 -7.15
C ARG A 398 19.86 10.22 -7.68
N ALA A 399 19.43 10.06 -8.91
CA ALA A 399 19.29 8.73 -9.51
C ALA A 399 20.63 7.98 -9.58
N ARG A 400 21.73 8.67 -9.94
CA ARG A 400 23.08 8.06 -9.91
C ARG A 400 23.53 7.69 -8.52
N GLU A 401 23.39 8.59 -7.55
CA GLU A 401 23.72 8.35 -6.14
C GLU A 401 22.97 7.13 -5.59
N HIS A 402 21.68 7.02 -5.88
CA HIS A 402 20.87 5.85 -5.47
C HIS A 402 21.36 4.55 -6.11
N LEU A 403 21.67 4.55 -7.40
CA LEU A 403 22.19 3.36 -8.08
C LEU A 403 23.55 2.94 -7.53
N GLU A 404 24.43 3.91 -7.17
CA GLU A 404 25.71 3.63 -6.54
C GLU A 404 25.56 3.03 -5.13
N LEU A 405 24.61 3.53 -4.33
CA LEU A 405 24.30 2.99 -3.00
C LEU A 405 23.79 1.55 -3.09
N LEU A 406 22.90 1.28 -4.04
CA LEU A 406 22.39 -0.06 -4.30
C LEU A 406 23.49 -1.02 -4.75
N ALA A 407 24.37 -0.57 -5.66
CA ALA A 407 25.50 -1.37 -6.12
C ALA A 407 26.49 -1.72 -4.99
N LYS A 408 26.57 -0.90 -3.93
CA LYS A 408 27.37 -1.17 -2.72
C LYS A 408 26.63 -2.09 -1.71
N GLY A 409 25.44 -2.58 -2.03
CA GLY A 409 24.65 -3.46 -1.16
C GLY A 409 24.03 -2.74 0.06
N MET A 410 24.01 -1.41 0.06
CA MET A 410 23.28 -0.65 1.08
C MET A 410 21.78 -0.78 0.80
N ARG A 411 21.15 -1.67 1.57
CA ARG A 411 19.71 -1.93 1.57
C ARG A 411 19.11 -1.29 2.81
N TYR A 412 18.02 -0.59 2.66
CA TYR A 412 17.32 0.10 3.73
C TYR A 412 16.11 -0.71 4.21
#